data_f3ab61276ca8738894bba26585b4d370
#
_entry.id   f3ab61276ca8738894bba26585b4d370
#
_cell.length_a   1.000
_cell.length_b   1.000
_cell.length_c   1.000
_cell.angle_alpha   90.00
_cell.angle_beta   90.00
_cell.angle_gamma   90.00
#
_symmetry.space_group_name_H-M   'P 1'
#
loop_
_entity.id
_entity.type
_entity.pdbx_description
1 polymer ?
#
loop_
_entity_poly.entity_id
_entity_poly.type
_entity_poly.pdbx_seq_one_letter_code
_entity_poly.pdbx_strand_id
1 'polypeptide(L)'
;ALPIYYMQVLPTRDYVYITYSGRTPYVVAAENNKGKHYMYVEKYDWNGNPVKKYKLNDFCVYTVLDEKTNRLVLSTYYYDDPLVVYQLD
;
A
#
# COMPACT_ATOMS: atom_id res chain seq x y z
N ALA A 1 0.44 -11.85 17.92
CA ALA A 1 0.25 -11.49 16.50
C ALA A 1 0.67 -10.04 16.29
N LEU A 2 1.33 -9.76 15.19
CA LEU A 2 1.71 -8.40 14.84
C LEU A 2 0.46 -7.63 14.40
N PRO A 3 0.29 -6.37 14.87
CA PRO A 3 -0.81 -5.55 14.40
C PRO A 3 -0.63 -5.24 12.90
N ILE A 4 -1.71 -5.37 12.12
CA ILE A 4 -1.65 -5.14 10.68
C ILE A 4 -1.92 -3.69 10.32
N TYR A 5 -2.89 -3.05 10.95
CA TYR A 5 -3.29 -1.67 10.68
C TYR A 5 -3.61 -1.45 9.20
N TYR A 6 -4.75 -1.99 8.79
CA TYR A 6 -5.27 -1.78 7.45
C TYR A 6 -5.50 -0.31 7.18
N MET A 7 -5.07 0.13 6.00
CA MET A 7 -5.26 1.51 5.56
C MET A 7 -6.36 1.61 4.52
N GLN A 8 -6.40 0.68 3.56
CA GLN A 8 -7.34 0.77 2.47
C GLN A 8 -7.64 -0.60 1.87
N VAL A 9 -8.88 -0.77 1.40
CA VAL A 9 -9.31 -1.92 0.62
C VAL A 9 -9.60 -1.44 -0.79
N LEU A 10 -8.96 -2.07 -1.78
CA LEU A 10 -9.05 -1.70 -3.19
C LEU A 10 -9.63 -2.87 -3.98
N PRO A 11 -10.96 -2.92 -4.17
CA PRO A 11 -11.58 -3.99 -4.94
C PRO A 11 -11.38 -3.79 -6.43
N THR A 12 -11.12 -4.90 -7.14
CA THR A 12 -11.13 -4.95 -8.59
C THR A 12 -12.06 -6.06 -9.05
N ARG A 13 -12.23 -6.21 -10.35
CA ARG A 13 -13.08 -7.24 -10.92
C ARG A 13 -12.68 -8.64 -10.46
N ASP A 14 -11.38 -8.96 -10.52
CA ASP A 14 -10.89 -10.31 -10.28
C ASP A 14 -10.18 -10.48 -8.94
N TYR A 15 -9.78 -9.38 -8.30
CA TYR A 15 -8.97 -9.42 -7.07
C TYR A 15 -9.36 -8.32 -6.11
N VAL A 16 -8.96 -8.50 -4.85
CA VAL A 16 -9.05 -7.47 -3.82
C VAL A 16 -7.64 -7.19 -3.32
N TYR A 17 -7.26 -5.92 -3.30
CA TYR A 17 -5.98 -5.49 -2.74
C TYR A 17 -6.21 -4.81 -1.41
N ILE A 18 -5.32 -5.04 -0.46
CA ILE A 18 -5.37 -4.44 0.87
C ILE A 18 -4.04 -3.77 1.13
N THR A 19 -4.07 -2.49 1.52
CA THR A 19 -2.86 -1.76 1.91
C THR A 19 -2.78 -1.67 3.42
N TYR A 20 -1.58 -1.76 3.97
CA TYR A 20 -1.37 -1.66 5.41
C TYR A 20 0.07 -1.30 5.75
N SER A 21 0.27 -0.76 6.96
CA SER A 21 1.60 -0.38 7.43
C SER A 21 2.30 -1.50 8.19
N GLY A 22 1.55 -2.36 8.89
CA GLY A 22 2.10 -3.36 9.78
C GLY A 22 2.64 -2.78 11.09
N ARG A 23 2.41 -1.50 11.35
CA ARG A 23 2.95 -0.76 12.49
C ARG A 23 1.88 0.16 13.07
N THR A 24 2.04 0.54 14.36
CA THR A 24 1.15 1.55 14.93
C THR A 24 1.34 2.90 14.24
N PRO A 25 0.31 3.77 14.22
CA PRO A 25 0.47 5.11 13.65
C PRO A 25 1.62 5.91 14.28
N TYR A 26 1.86 5.71 15.56
CA TYR A 26 2.97 6.35 16.26
C TYR A 26 4.34 5.91 15.71
N VAL A 27 4.53 4.62 15.50
CA VAL A 27 5.77 4.08 14.93
C VAL A 27 5.94 4.53 13.48
N VAL A 28 4.86 4.53 12.69
CA VAL A 28 4.90 5.02 11.31
C VAL A 28 5.38 6.47 11.26
N ALA A 29 4.82 7.34 12.09
CA ALA A 29 5.23 8.74 12.14
C ALA A 29 6.71 8.89 12.51
N ALA A 30 7.17 8.15 13.51
CA ALA A 30 8.56 8.18 13.95
C ALA A 30 9.51 7.71 12.85
N GLU A 31 9.16 6.64 12.14
CA GLU A 31 9.99 6.11 11.05
C GLU A 31 9.98 7.03 9.83
N ASN A 32 8.84 7.61 9.48
CA ASN A 32 8.75 8.58 8.39
C ASN A 32 9.65 9.79 8.64
N ASN A 33 9.71 10.26 9.87
CA ASN A 33 10.60 11.38 10.24
C ASN A 33 12.08 11.01 10.11
N LYS A 34 12.42 9.73 10.13
CA LYS A 34 13.78 9.22 9.94
C LYS A 34 14.06 8.86 8.48
N GLY A 35 13.14 9.13 7.56
CA GLY A 35 13.27 8.79 6.15
C GLY A 35 13.01 7.32 5.85
N LYS A 36 12.42 6.57 6.77
CA LYS A 36 12.07 5.16 6.56
C LYS A 36 10.62 5.06 6.10
N HIS A 37 10.42 5.09 4.79
CA HIS A 37 9.10 5.03 4.18
C HIS A 37 8.88 3.65 3.56
N TYR A 38 7.88 2.93 4.03
CA TYR A 38 7.46 1.66 3.44
C TYR A 38 6.04 1.31 3.83
N MET A 39 5.42 0.46 3.04
CA MET A 39 4.10 -0.09 3.30
C MET A 39 3.97 -1.42 2.57
N TYR A 40 2.89 -2.12 2.84
CA TYR A 40 2.60 -3.41 2.23
C TYR A 40 1.30 -3.37 1.46
N VAL A 41 1.25 -4.15 0.39
CA VAL A 41 0.03 -4.43 -0.37
C VAL A 41 -0.12 -5.94 -0.46
N GLU A 42 -1.29 -6.45 -0.10
CA GLU A 42 -1.62 -7.87 -0.28
C GLU A 42 -2.73 -8.01 -1.28
N LYS A 43 -2.56 -8.96 -2.20
CA LYS A 43 -3.51 -9.28 -3.25
C LYS A 43 -4.21 -10.58 -2.89
N TYR A 44 -5.54 -10.54 -2.90
CA TYR A 44 -6.40 -11.70 -2.64
C TYR A 44 -7.33 -11.94 -3.81
N ASP A 45 -7.70 -13.21 -4.04
CA ASP A 45 -8.85 -13.47 -4.90
C ASP A 45 -10.16 -13.24 -4.11
N TRP A 46 -11.29 -13.28 -4.81
CA TRP A 46 -12.59 -13.03 -4.17
C TRP A 46 -13.04 -14.15 -3.23
N ASN A 47 -12.36 -15.28 -3.21
CA ASN A 47 -12.59 -16.36 -2.24
C ASN A 47 -11.78 -16.19 -0.95
N GLY A 48 -10.98 -15.11 -0.87
CA GLY A 48 -10.17 -14.82 0.30
C GLY A 48 -8.80 -15.51 0.30
N ASN A 49 -8.40 -16.14 -0.80
CA ASN A 49 -7.10 -16.78 -0.88
C ASN A 49 -6.02 -15.75 -1.19
N PRO A 50 -4.91 -15.75 -0.44
CA PRO A 50 -3.78 -14.85 -0.73
C PRO A 50 -3.12 -15.25 -2.05
N VAL A 51 -2.86 -14.26 -2.89
CA VAL A 51 -2.22 -14.45 -4.20
C VAL A 51 -0.80 -13.93 -4.20
N LYS A 52 -0.60 -12.71 -3.70
CA LYS A 52 0.71 -12.08 -3.70
C LYS A 52 0.81 -11.00 -2.63
N LYS A 53 2.03 -10.79 -2.13
CA LYS A 53 2.35 -9.71 -1.19
C LYS A 53 3.46 -8.85 -1.78
N TYR A 54 3.28 -7.53 -1.69
CA TYR A 54 4.24 -6.55 -2.15
C TYR A 54 4.73 -5.73 -0.96
N LYS A 55 6.01 -5.36 -0.96
CA LYS A 55 6.54 -4.33 -0.08
C LYS A 55 6.91 -3.13 -0.94
N LEU A 56 6.32 -1.99 -0.65
CA LEU A 56 6.63 -0.74 -1.33
C LEU A 56 7.64 0.06 -0.51
N ASN A 57 8.52 0.78 -1.19
CA ASN A 57 9.55 1.62 -0.55
C ASN A 57 9.07 3.05 -0.32
N ASP A 58 7.77 3.27 -0.39
CA ASP A 58 7.10 4.54 -0.15
C ASP A 58 5.93 4.32 0.78
N PHE A 59 5.44 5.38 1.41
CA PHE A 59 4.31 5.32 2.32
C PHE A 59 3.26 6.35 1.92
N CYS A 60 2.02 5.89 1.83
CA CYS A 60 0.86 6.76 1.62
C CYS A 60 -0.39 6.07 2.18
N VAL A 61 -1.21 6.82 2.91
CA VAL A 61 -2.44 6.28 3.50
C VAL A 61 -3.49 6.04 2.41
N TYR A 62 -3.60 6.96 1.46
CA TYR A 62 -4.58 6.86 0.38
C TYR A 62 -3.88 6.59 -0.94
N THR A 63 -4.31 5.54 -1.60
CA THR A 63 -3.78 5.13 -2.89
C THR A 63 -4.92 4.98 -3.89
N VAL A 64 -4.60 5.02 -5.17
CA VAL A 64 -5.54 4.76 -6.25
C VAL A 64 -4.97 3.63 -7.10
N LEU A 65 -5.81 2.64 -7.38
CA LEU A 65 -5.45 1.54 -8.26
C LEU A 65 -6.11 1.77 -9.62
N ASP A 66 -5.29 1.88 -10.66
CA ASP A 66 -5.77 1.85 -12.05
C ASP A 66 -5.90 0.39 -12.47
N GLU A 67 -7.13 -0.10 -12.48
CA GLU A 67 -7.41 -1.51 -12.76
C GLU A 67 -7.01 -1.91 -14.19
N LYS A 68 -7.12 -1.00 -15.15
CA LYS A 68 -6.82 -1.29 -16.56
C LYS A 68 -5.34 -1.55 -16.78
N THR A 69 -4.48 -0.77 -16.14
CA THR A 69 -3.03 -0.88 -16.30
C THR A 69 -2.36 -1.61 -15.14
N ASN A 70 -3.12 -1.93 -14.10
CA ASN A 70 -2.64 -2.56 -12.87
C ASN A 70 -1.53 -1.74 -12.20
N ARG A 71 -1.71 -0.42 -12.17
CA ARG A 71 -0.79 0.52 -11.54
C ARG A 71 -1.38 1.07 -10.25
N LEU A 72 -0.57 1.07 -9.21
CA LEU A 72 -0.92 1.70 -7.94
C LEU A 72 -0.26 3.07 -7.88
N VAL A 73 -1.06 4.10 -7.64
CA VAL A 73 -0.61 5.49 -7.57
C VAL A 73 -0.67 5.95 -6.13
N LEU A 74 0.46 6.46 -5.64
CA LEU A 74 0.59 7.03 -4.30
C LEU A 74 0.84 8.52 -4.41
N SER A 75 0.20 9.31 -3.54
CA SER A 75 0.52 10.72 -3.37
C SER A 75 1.33 10.86 -2.09
N THR A 76 2.61 11.15 -2.24
CA THR A 76 3.53 11.31 -1.11
C THR A 76 3.77 12.78 -0.82
N TYR A 77 4.11 13.10 0.44
CA TYR A 77 4.35 14.48 0.86
C TYR A 77 5.83 14.81 1.02
N TYR A 78 6.69 13.82 0.92
CA TYR A 78 8.13 13.95 1.22
C TYR A 78 9.00 14.02 -0.03
N TYR A 79 8.43 13.99 -1.23
CA TYR A 79 9.13 14.20 -2.48
C TYR A 79 8.70 15.52 -3.12
N ASP A 80 9.58 16.12 -3.93
CA ASP A 80 9.24 17.29 -4.74
C ASP A 80 8.17 16.94 -5.77
N ASP A 81 8.28 15.77 -6.41
CA ASP A 81 7.21 15.20 -7.23
C ASP A 81 6.35 14.32 -6.33
N PRO A 82 5.10 14.71 -6.06
CA PRO A 82 4.28 14.00 -5.09
C PRO A 82 3.74 12.66 -5.59
N LEU A 83 3.76 12.39 -6.89
CA LEU A 83 3.16 11.17 -7.43
C LEU A 83 4.20 10.08 -7.63
N VAL A 84 3.94 8.92 -7.03
CA VAL A 84 4.75 7.72 -7.18
C VAL A 84 3.85 6.62 -7.75
N VAL A 85 4.32 5.94 -8.78
CA VAL A 85 3.56 4.90 -9.47
C VAL A 85 4.29 3.57 -9.39
N TYR A 86 3.57 2.54 -8.95
CA TYR A 86 4.07 1.17 -8.92
C TYR A 86 3.30 0.33 -9.92
N GLN A 87 4.02 -0.44 -10.74
CA GLN A 87 3.41 -1.45 -11.59
C GLN A 87 3.22 -2.72 -10.77
N LEU A 88 1.97 -3.14 -10.59
CA LEU A 88 1.63 -4.42 -9.97
C LEU A 88 1.42 -5.47 -11.05
N ASP A 89 1.79 -6.67 -10.76
CA ASP A 89 1.61 -7.81 -11.69
C ASP A 89 0.48 -8.75 -11.28
#